data_8b1c986569fcff556cc8c45f54a284ad
#
_entry.id   8b1c986569fcff556cc8c45f54a284ad
#
_cell.length_a   1.000
_cell.length_b   1.000
_cell.length_c   1.000
_cell.angle_alpha   90.00
_cell.angle_beta   90.00
_cell.angle_gamma   90.00
#
_symmetry.space_group_name_H-M   'P 1'
#
loop_
_entity.id
_entity.type
_entity.pdbx_description
1 polymer ?
#
loop_
_entity_poly.entity_id
_entity_poly.type
_entity_poly.pdbx_seq_one_letter_code
_entity_poly.pdbx_strand_id
1 'polypeptide(L)'
;MPHFVGMVSRLRDRILTGPGGVERPLTREEMLAWAAEVDLDAVDLSCHCEFSDDAYARNGVLKNDHFELVVICWKAGQVSPIHDHGESNCLYLVTGGTMTEEIYRRGDQPERAALVESREWGRGDVTIADGPTIHRVCNHSSEDLVTIHLYSPPLPDPPNTYSAEEAAGS
;
A
#
# COMPACT_ATOMS: atom_id res chain seq x y z
N MET A 1 -12.39 -21.61 30.99
CA MET A 1 -11.66 -20.54 30.36
C MET A 1 -11.13 -20.92 28.96
N PRO A 2 -11.95 -21.40 28.00
CA PRO A 2 -11.49 -21.71 26.63
C PRO A 2 -11.91 -20.66 25.56
N HIS A 3 -12.72 -19.66 25.94
CA HIS A 3 -13.24 -18.71 24.92
C HIS A 3 -12.30 -17.56 24.53
N PHE A 4 -11.28 -17.25 25.33
CA PHE A 4 -10.36 -16.13 25.07
C PHE A 4 -9.31 -16.47 24.01
N VAL A 5 -8.84 -17.71 23.97
CA VAL A 5 -7.82 -18.17 22.99
C VAL A 5 -8.38 -18.20 21.56
N GLY A 6 -9.66 -18.57 21.39
CA GLY A 6 -10.30 -18.62 20.07
C GLY A 6 -10.61 -17.25 19.46
N MET A 7 -10.76 -16.20 20.29
CA MET A 7 -11.03 -14.84 19.84
C MET A 7 -9.73 -14.12 19.41
N VAL A 8 -8.64 -14.35 20.12
CA VAL A 8 -7.30 -13.81 19.78
C VAL A 8 -6.78 -14.44 18.49
N SER A 9 -7.02 -15.74 18.26
CA SER A 9 -6.67 -16.42 17.01
C SER A 9 -7.43 -15.85 15.82
N ARG A 10 -8.73 -15.55 15.96
CA ARG A 10 -9.55 -14.98 14.87
C ARG A 10 -9.17 -13.55 14.48
N LEU A 11 -8.64 -12.75 15.42
CA LEU A 11 -8.13 -11.40 15.13
C LEU A 11 -6.75 -11.44 14.43
N ARG A 12 -5.91 -12.40 14.78
CA ARG A 12 -4.62 -12.62 14.11
C ARG A 12 -4.77 -13.01 12.64
N ASP A 13 -5.80 -13.78 12.32
CA ASP A 13 -6.04 -14.26 10.95
C ASP A 13 -6.73 -13.24 10.05
N ARG A 14 -7.28 -12.14 10.57
CA ARG A 14 -8.09 -11.18 9.79
C ARG A 14 -7.30 -10.39 8.75
N ILE A 15 -6.04 -10.05 9.00
CA ILE A 15 -5.20 -9.44 7.97
C ILE A 15 -4.95 -10.43 6.84
N LEU A 16 -4.67 -11.68 7.17
CA LEU A 16 -4.35 -12.73 6.19
C LEU A 16 -5.58 -13.20 5.40
N THR A 17 -6.78 -12.93 5.89
CA THR A 17 -8.04 -13.29 5.20
C THR A 17 -8.66 -12.13 4.41
N GLY A 18 -8.13 -10.91 4.59
CA GLY A 18 -8.66 -9.71 3.93
C GLY A 18 -10.09 -9.38 4.35
N PRO A 19 -10.73 -8.40 3.70
CA PRO A 19 -12.14 -8.11 3.88
C PRO A 19 -12.98 -9.27 3.32
N GLY A 20 -13.52 -10.11 4.22
CA GLY A 20 -14.28 -11.31 3.84
C GLY A 20 -15.70 -11.02 3.33
N GLY A 21 -16.24 -11.95 2.54
CA GLY A 21 -17.67 -12.01 2.20
C GLY A 21 -18.16 -11.02 1.14
N VAL A 22 -17.28 -10.40 0.38
CA VAL A 22 -17.65 -9.44 -0.67
C VAL A 22 -17.41 -10.05 -2.04
N GLU A 23 -18.45 -10.08 -2.89
CA GLU A 23 -18.41 -10.60 -4.27
C GLU A 23 -18.40 -9.46 -5.31
N ARG A 24 -17.79 -8.34 -4.99
CA ARG A 24 -17.59 -7.15 -5.83
C ARG A 24 -16.36 -6.38 -5.34
N PRO A 25 -15.83 -5.42 -6.12
CA PRO A 25 -14.83 -4.50 -5.61
C PRO A 25 -15.29 -3.76 -4.34
N LEU A 26 -14.37 -3.54 -3.42
CA LEU A 26 -14.62 -2.87 -2.13
C LEU A 26 -14.84 -1.38 -2.33
N THR A 27 -15.73 -0.80 -1.54
CA THR A 27 -15.83 0.65 -1.43
C THR A 27 -14.70 1.19 -0.54
N ARG A 28 -14.45 2.49 -0.64
CA ARG A 28 -13.49 3.20 0.22
C ARG A 28 -13.79 3.01 1.70
N GLU A 29 -15.08 3.08 2.08
CA GLU A 29 -15.54 2.90 3.45
C GLU A 29 -15.27 1.48 3.97
N GLU A 30 -15.47 0.47 3.12
CA GLU A 30 -15.18 -0.94 3.48
C GLU A 30 -13.68 -1.17 3.66
N MET A 31 -12.83 -0.57 2.81
CA MET A 31 -11.39 -0.63 2.95
C MET A 31 -10.92 0.02 4.27
N LEU A 32 -11.44 1.21 4.61
CA LEU A 32 -11.14 1.91 5.88
C LEU A 32 -11.65 1.13 7.09
N ALA A 33 -12.86 0.56 7.02
CA ALA A 33 -13.41 -0.26 8.09
C ALA A 33 -12.55 -1.52 8.34
N TRP A 34 -12.07 -2.17 7.28
CA TRP A 34 -11.14 -3.28 7.39
C TRP A 34 -9.83 -2.85 8.07
N ALA A 35 -9.23 -1.74 7.64
CA ALA A 35 -7.98 -1.25 8.22
C ALA A 35 -8.11 -0.88 9.71
N ALA A 36 -9.27 -0.33 10.12
CA ALA A 36 -9.56 0.01 11.51
C ALA A 36 -9.67 -1.22 12.44
N GLU A 37 -9.90 -2.41 11.88
CA GLU A 37 -9.95 -3.67 12.64
C GLU A 37 -8.57 -4.35 12.77
N VAL A 38 -7.54 -3.81 12.10
CA VAL A 38 -6.18 -4.36 12.13
C VAL A 38 -5.50 -3.98 13.45
N ASP A 39 -5.21 -4.98 14.27
CA ASP A 39 -4.40 -4.81 15.48
C ASP A 39 -2.92 -5.04 15.14
N LEU A 40 -2.17 -3.94 14.95
CA LEU A 40 -0.75 -3.97 14.60
C LEU A 40 0.15 -4.57 15.68
N ASP A 41 -0.29 -4.64 16.93
CA ASP A 41 0.48 -5.23 18.02
C ASP A 41 0.23 -6.75 18.13
N ALA A 42 -0.86 -7.24 17.55
CA ALA A 42 -1.21 -8.65 17.53
C ALA A 42 -0.88 -9.36 16.21
N VAL A 43 -0.72 -8.61 15.10
CA VAL A 43 -0.47 -9.20 13.78
C VAL A 43 0.98 -9.67 13.66
N ASP A 44 1.16 -10.90 13.15
CA ASP A 44 2.47 -11.43 12.77
C ASP A 44 2.59 -11.43 11.24
N LEU A 45 3.39 -10.52 10.71
CA LEU A 45 3.68 -10.41 9.29
C LEU A 45 4.99 -11.09 8.89
N SER A 46 5.70 -11.73 9.81
CA SER A 46 7.07 -12.26 9.58
C SER A 46 7.17 -13.19 8.38
N CYS A 47 6.13 -14.00 8.13
CA CYS A 47 6.08 -14.90 6.97
C CYS A 47 5.82 -14.18 5.63
N HIS A 48 5.51 -12.88 5.64
CA HIS A 48 5.29 -12.05 4.47
C HIS A 48 6.26 -10.86 4.39
N CYS A 49 7.31 -10.82 5.22
CA CYS A 49 8.30 -9.76 5.24
C CYS A 49 9.62 -10.23 4.61
N GLU A 50 9.59 -10.48 3.30
CA GLU A 50 10.80 -10.70 2.52
C GLU A 50 11.26 -9.38 1.91
N PHE A 51 12.54 -9.02 2.14
CA PHE A 51 13.19 -7.84 1.60
C PHE A 51 14.11 -8.22 0.44
N SER A 52 14.31 -7.30 -0.51
CA SER A 52 15.27 -7.45 -1.60
C SER A 52 16.26 -6.28 -1.59
N ASP A 53 17.48 -6.52 -2.01
CA ASP A 53 18.50 -5.48 -2.16
C ASP A 53 18.31 -4.69 -3.48
N ASP A 54 17.73 -5.30 -4.50
CA ASP A 54 17.65 -4.73 -5.83
C ASP A 54 16.51 -3.68 -5.94
N ALA A 55 15.37 -3.95 -5.30
CA ALA A 55 14.18 -3.09 -5.31
C ALA A 55 13.28 -3.44 -4.12
N TYR A 56 12.25 -2.62 -3.85
CA TYR A 56 11.22 -2.98 -2.88
C TYR A 56 10.57 -4.33 -3.24
N ALA A 57 10.26 -5.13 -2.23
CA ALA A 57 9.71 -6.47 -2.41
C ALA A 57 8.20 -6.47 -2.19
N ARG A 58 7.45 -7.02 -3.14
CA ARG A 58 5.99 -7.22 -3.05
C ARG A 58 5.70 -8.67 -2.64
N ASN A 59 5.23 -8.86 -1.44
CA ASN A 59 4.93 -10.17 -0.85
C ASN A 59 3.41 -10.37 -0.87
N GLY A 60 2.90 -11.16 -1.80
CA GLY A 60 1.47 -11.45 -1.94
C GLY A 60 0.93 -12.20 -0.72
N VAL A 61 -0.21 -11.74 -0.20
CA VAL A 61 -0.93 -12.37 0.91
C VAL A 61 -2.16 -13.08 0.40
N LEU A 62 -3.02 -12.36 -0.33
CA LEU A 62 -4.28 -12.87 -0.87
C LEU A 62 -4.64 -12.11 -2.14
N LYS A 63 -5.15 -12.83 -3.14
CA LYS A 63 -5.70 -12.24 -4.36
C LYS A 63 -6.92 -13.01 -4.81
N ASN A 64 -7.98 -12.30 -5.17
CA ASN A 64 -9.18 -12.82 -5.81
C ASN A 64 -9.65 -11.84 -6.90
N ASP A 65 -10.84 -12.05 -7.45
CA ASP A 65 -11.38 -11.21 -8.54
C ASP A 65 -11.76 -9.78 -8.07
N HIS A 66 -11.81 -9.52 -6.77
CA HIS A 66 -12.36 -8.28 -6.20
C HIS A 66 -11.32 -7.44 -5.48
N PHE A 67 -10.27 -8.06 -4.94
CA PHE A 67 -9.19 -7.34 -4.28
C PHE A 67 -7.87 -8.14 -4.26
N GLU A 68 -6.78 -7.42 -4.02
CA GLU A 68 -5.44 -7.96 -3.82
C GLU A 68 -4.84 -7.34 -2.55
N LEU A 69 -4.33 -8.20 -1.66
CA LEU A 69 -3.67 -7.83 -0.42
C LEU A 69 -2.18 -8.19 -0.51
N VAL A 70 -1.32 -7.21 -0.28
CA VAL A 70 0.13 -7.35 -0.45
C VAL A 70 0.84 -6.72 0.75
N VAL A 71 1.84 -7.39 1.30
CA VAL A 71 2.83 -6.77 2.19
C VAL A 71 4.00 -6.30 1.34
N ILE A 72 4.36 -5.03 1.44
CA ILE A 72 5.50 -4.48 0.70
C ILE A 72 6.58 -4.08 1.68
N CYS A 73 7.79 -4.58 1.42
CA CYS A 73 8.99 -4.33 2.22
C CYS A 73 9.96 -3.46 1.45
N TRP A 74 10.39 -2.37 2.08
CA TRP A 74 11.23 -1.33 1.49
C TRP A 74 12.49 -1.15 2.32
N LYS A 75 13.65 -1.40 1.77
CA LYS A 75 14.91 -0.98 2.39
C LYS A 75 15.08 0.53 2.29
N ALA A 76 15.96 1.08 3.11
CA ALA A 76 16.33 2.49 3.07
C ALA A 76 16.67 2.95 1.65
N GLY A 77 16.08 4.05 1.19
CA GLY A 77 16.28 4.64 -0.13
C GLY A 77 15.49 4.01 -1.27
N GLN A 78 14.76 2.91 -1.05
CA GLN A 78 13.95 2.30 -2.11
C GLN A 78 12.67 3.11 -2.39
N VAL A 79 12.30 3.18 -3.66
CA VAL A 79 11.14 3.94 -4.15
C VAL A 79 10.39 3.15 -5.22
N SER A 80 9.08 3.36 -5.34
CA SER A 80 8.32 2.82 -6.47
C SER A 80 8.51 3.70 -7.71
N PRO A 81 8.18 3.21 -8.93
CA PRO A 81 7.95 4.09 -10.07
C PRO A 81 6.89 5.16 -9.73
N ILE A 82 6.89 6.27 -10.45
CA ILE A 82 5.73 7.17 -10.47
C ILE A 82 4.65 6.47 -11.28
N HIS A 83 3.47 6.25 -10.71
CA HIS A 83 2.42 5.44 -11.32
C HIS A 83 1.02 5.86 -10.87
N ASP A 84 0.01 5.37 -11.57
CA ASP A 84 -1.37 5.34 -11.11
C ASP A 84 -1.88 3.88 -11.10
N HIS A 85 -3.04 3.68 -10.49
CA HIS A 85 -3.64 2.36 -10.35
C HIS A 85 -4.81 2.11 -11.32
N GLY A 86 -5.04 3.02 -12.29
CA GLY A 86 -6.18 2.93 -13.21
C GLY A 86 -7.51 3.00 -12.48
N GLU A 87 -8.25 1.91 -12.45
CA GLU A 87 -9.55 1.82 -11.74
C GLU A 87 -9.43 1.26 -10.30
N SER A 88 -8.21 0.83 -9.89
CA SER A 88 -7.99 0.22 -8.58
C SER A 88 -7.70 1.28 -7.53
N ASN A 89 -8.52 1.37 -6.49
CA ASN A 89 -8.16 2.12 -5.29
C ASN A 89 -7.15 1.33 -4.47
N CYS A 90 -6.21 2.01 -3.82
CA CYS A 90 -5.25 1.39 -2.94
C CYS A 90 -5.27 2.01 -1.55
N LEU A 91 -5.58 1.19 -0.54
CA LEU A 91 -5.37 1.56 0.85
C LEU A 91 -3.96 1.14 1.26
N TYR A 92 -3.25 2.05 1.94
CA TYR A 92 -1.97 1.81 2.59
C TYR A 92 -2.15 1.84 4.09
N LEU A 93 -1.59 0.85 4.77
CA LEU A 93 -1.43 0.82 6.22
C LEU A 93 0.07 0.69 6.51
N VAL A 94 0.66 1.66 7.19
CA VAL A 94 2.07 1.61 7.61
C VAL A 94 2.18 0.76 8.87
N THR A 95 2.94 -0.34 8.79
CA THR A 95 3.09 -1.27 9.92
C THR A 95 4.41 -1.09 10.65
N GLY A 96 5.42 -0.51 9.98
CA GLY A 96 6.73 -0.19 10.57
C GLY A 96 7.51 0.76 9.68
N GLY A 97 8.29 1.65 10.26
CA GLY A 97 9.05 2.69 9.56
C GLY A 97 8.21 3.93 9.22
N THR A 98 8.74 4.74 8.30
CA THR A 98 8.09 5.98 7.81
C THR A 98 7.98 5.91 6.29
N MET A 99 6.75 5.99 5.78
CA MET A 99 6.44 6.04 4.37
C MET A 99 6.34 7.50 3.92
N THR A 100 7.03 7.88 2.84
CA THR A 100 6.79 9.12 2.12
C THR A 100 5.96 8.83 0.88
N GLU A 101 4.83 9.50 0.74
CA GLU A 101 4.01 9.49 -0.46
C GLU A 101 4.21 10.80 -1.21
N GLU A 102 4.66 10.72 -2.45
CA GLU A 102 4.78 11.86 -3.34
C GLU A 102 3.63 11.83 -4.35
N ILE A 103 2.86 12.92 -4.40
CA ILE A 103 1.71 13.11 -5.29
C ILE A 103 2.13 13.95 -6.48
N TYR A 104 1.71 13.51 -7.65
CA TYR A 104 2.07 14.13 -8.91
C TYR A 104 0.83 14.59 -9.68
N ARG A 105 0.98 15.62 -10.47
CA ARG A 105 0.01 16.08 -11.47
C ARG A 105 0.53 15.70 -12.85
N ARG A 106 -0.36 15.22 -13.71
CA ARG A 106 -0.01 14.95 -15.12
C ARG A 106 0.59 16.21 -15.77
N GLY A 107 1.71 16.04 -16.43
CA GLY A 107 2.41 17.09 -17.16
C GLY A 107 1.78 17.40 -18.51
N ASP A 108 2.44 18.27 -19.26
CA ASP A 108 2.01 18.65 -20.61
C ASP A 108 2.16 17.48 -21.61
N GLN A 109 3.10 16.58 -21.36
CA GLN A 109 3.26 15.33 -22.10
C GLN A 109 2.60 14.18 -21.33
N PRO A 110 1.88 13.27 -22.02
CA PRO A 110 1.10 12.20 -21.37
C PRO A 110 1.89 11.30 -20.44
N GLU A 111 3.18 11.08 -20.74
CA GLU A 111 4.10 10.24 -19.98
C GLU A 111 4.86 10.98 -18.86
N ARG A 112 4.64 12.30 -18.73
CA ARG A 112 5.31 13.13 -17.74
C ARG A 112 4.39 13.51 -16.59
N ALA A 113 4.99 13.62 -15.40
CA ALA A 113 4.28 14.06 -14.20
C ALA A 113 5.15 14.98 -13.34
N ALA A 114 4.56 16.06 -12.86
CA ALA A 114 5.21 17.05 -11.99
C ALA A 114 4.82 16.80 -10.54
N LEU A 115 5.81 16.80 -9.64
CA LEU A 115 5.59 16.70 -8.20
C LEU A 115 4.80 17.92 -7.71
N VAL A 116 3.71 17.68 -6.96
CA VAL A 116 2.87 18.74 -6.39
C VAL A 116 2.79 18.69 -4.88
N GLU A 117 2.98 17.53 -4.27
CA GLU A 117 2.87 17.35 -2.83
C GLU A 117 3.71 16.17 -2.35
N SER A 118 4.22 16.24 -1.12
CA SER A 118 4.87 15.15 -0.41
C SER A 118 4.30 15.06 0.99
N ARG A 119 3.94 13.84 1.42
CA ARG A 119 3.34 13.55 2.72
C ARG A 119 4.10 12.42 3.40
N GLU A 120 4.20 12.47 4.72
CA GLU A 120 4.78 11.40 5.52
C GLU A 120 3.71 10.68 6.35
N TRP A 121 3.86 9.36 6.44
CA TRP A 121 2.96 8.47 7.16
C TRP A 121 3.79 7.54 8.04
N GLY A 122 3.47 7.50 9.33
CA GLY A 122 4.13 6.65 10.33
C GLY A 122 3.36 5.39 10.66
N ARG A 123 3.92 4.55 11.54
CA ARG A 123 3.28 3.32 11.99
C ARG A 123 1.87 3.58 12.52
N GLY A 124 0.90 2.86 11.98
CA GLY A 124 -0.52 2.95 12.32
C GLY A 124 -1.31 3.91 11.43
N ASP A 125 -0.64 4.74 10.65
CA ASP A 125 -1.33 5.64 9.73
C ASP A 125 -1.93 4.85 8.56
N VAL A 126 -3.10 5.31 8.11
CA VAL A 126 -3.86 4.75 6.99
C VAL A 126 -4.15 5.86 5.98
N THR A 127 -3.90 5.61 4.72
CA THR A 127 -4.28 6.50 3.62
C THR A 127 -4.83 5.71 2.43
N ILE A 128 -5.56 6.36 1.54
CA ILE A 128 -6.08 5.75 0.30
C ILE A 128 -5.70 6.64 -0.87
N ALA A 129 -5.00 6.08 -1.86
CA ALA A 129 -4.88 6.65 -3.17
C ALA A 129 -6.03 6.14 -4.06
N ASP A 130 -6.82 7.06 -4.60
CA ASP A 130 -7.83 6.74 -5.61
C ASP A 130 -7.12 6.33 -6.91
N GLY A 131 -7.73 5.42 -7.68
CA GLY A 131 -7.13 4.79 -8.86
C GLY A 131 -6.35 5.72 -9.80
N PRO A 132 -6.93 6.85 -10.25
CA PRO A 132 -6.24 7.77 -11.17
C PRO A 132 -5.21 8.71 -10.52
N THR A 133 -5.00 8.62 -9.19
CA THR A 133 -3.99 9.43 -8.51
C THR A 133 -2.60 9.02 -8.96
N ILE A 134 -1.85 9.95 -9.56
CA ILE A 134 -0.46 9.72 -9.93
C ILE A 134 0.41 9.97 -8.70
N HIS A 135 1.16 8.96 -8.28
CA HIS A 135 1.99 9.04 -7.08
C HIS A 135 3.19 8.09 -7.14
N ARG A 136 4.04 8.18 -6.14
CA ARG A 136 5.00 7.13 -5.79
C ARG A 136 5.14 7.02 -4.27
N VAL A 137 5.52 5.84 -3.83
CA VAL A 137 5.87 5.55 -2.44
C VAL A 137 7.39 5.48 -2.32
N CYS A 138 7.91 6.11 -1.27
CA CYS A 138 9.34 6.19 -1.01
C CYS A 138 9.64 5.82 0.45
N ASN A 139 10.74 5.12 0.65
CA ASN A 139 11.39 5.02 1.95
C ASN A 139 12.62 5.94 1.97
N HIS A 140 12.42 7.19 2.36
CA HIS A 140 13.51 8.18 2.50
C HIS A 140 14.22 8.11 3.86
N SER A 141 13.75 7.24 4.76
CA SER A 141 14.38 7.05 6.07
C SER A 141 15.63 6.17 5.98
N SER A 142 16.39 6.09 7.08
CA SER A 142 17.54 5.18 7.22
C SER A 142 17.16 3.78 7.69
N GLU A 143 15.87 3.54 7.97
CA GLU A 143 15.35 2.28 8.50
C GLU A 143 14.48 1.57 7.45
N ASP A 144 14.24 0.28 7.65
CA ASP A 144 13.33 -0.48 6.82
C ASP A 144 11.89 -0.01 7.04
N LEU A 145 11.12 0.01 5.96
CA LEU A 145 9.69 0.32 5.95
C LEU A 145 8.90 -0.93 5.57
N VAL A 146 7.79 -1.16 6.25
CA VAL A 146 6.82 -2.22 5.92
C VAL A 146 5.44 -1.61 5.82
N THR A 147 4.78 -1.86 4.70
CA THR A 147 3.43 -1.39 4.41
C THR A 147 2.52 -2.53 3.97
N ILE A 148 1.25 -2.47 4.36
CA ILE A 148 0.21 -3.33 3.81
C ILE A 148 -0.54 -2.53 2.77
N HIS A 149 -0.72 -3.11 1.58
CA HIS A 149 -1.49 -2.52 0.49
C HIS A 149 -2.71 -3.39 0.19
N LEU A 150 -3.89 -2.78 0.22
CA LEU A 150 -5.15 -3.39 -0.21
C LEU A 150 -5.62 -2.69 -1.47
N TYR A 151 -5.53 -3.39 -2.60
CA TYR A 151 -6.01 -2.92 -3.90
C TYR A 151 -7.40 -3.46 -4.17
N SER A 152 -8.32 -2.61 -4.62
CA SER A 152 -9.66 -3.04 -5.03
C SER A 152 -10.22 -2.16 -6.15
N PRO A 153 -10.53 -2.76 -7.32
CA PRO A 153 -10.21 -4.13 -7.74
C PRO A 153 -8.71 -4.42 -7.71
N PRO A 154 -8.25 -5.67 -7.98
CA PRO A 154 -6.82 -5.98 -8.04
C PRO A 154 -6.06 -5.05 -8.97
N LEU A 155 -4.82 -4.71 -8.60
CA LEU A 155 -3.97 -3.82 -9.40
C LEU A 155 -3.78 -4.38 -10.82
N PRO A 156 -3.97 -3.58 -11.86
CA PRO A 156 -3.60 -4.00 -13.22
C PRO A 156 -2.09 -4.23 -13.34
N ASP A 157 -1.69 -5.20 -14.13
CA ASP A 157 -0.30 -5.55 -14.36
C ASP A 157 0.01 -5.51 -15.87
N PRO A 158 0.87 -4.59 -16.31
CA PRO A 158 1.57 -3.54 -15.54
C PRO A 158 0.67 -2.34 -15.22
N PRO A 159 0.97 -1.59 -14.13
CA PRO A 159 0.33 -0.30 -13.87
C PRO A 159 0.80 0.77 -14.87
N ASN A 160 0.04 1.86 -15.01
CA ASN A 160 0.51 3.01 -15.79
C ASN A 160 1.68 3.68 -15.07
N THR A 161 2.76 3.98 -15.79
CA THR A 161 3.96 4.61 -15.22
C THR A 161 4.28 5.92 -15.92
N TYR A 162 4.94 6.82 -15.18
CA TYR A 162 5.28 8.17 -15.64
C TYR A 162 6.74 8.48 -15.35
N SER A 163 7.30 9.40 -16.11
CA SER A 163 8.60 10.01 -15.83
C SER A 163 8.41 11.37 -15.14
N ALA A 164 9.28 11.69 -14.18
CA ALA A 164 9.25 13.01 -13.55
C ALA A 164 9.52 14.11 -14.58
N GLU A 165 8.80 15.23 -14.50
CA GLU A 165 9.21 16.46 -15.19
C GLU A 165 10.49 16.97 -14.53
N GLU A 166 11.44 17.41 -15.38
CA GLU A 166 12.58 18.15 -14.86
C GLU A 166 12.06 19.49 -14.30
N ALA A 167 12.52 19.85 -13.10
CA ALA A 167 12.23 21.18 -12.58
C ALA A 167 12.69 22.20 -13.62
N ALA A 168 11.79 23.07 -14.08
CA ALA A 168 12.15 24.14 -14.97
C ALA A 168 13.31 24.91 -14.32
N GLY A 169 14.48 24.84 -14.94
CA GLY A 169 15.70 25.42 -14.41
C GLY A 169 15.47 26.89 -14.07
N SER A 170 15.69 27.23 -12.80
CA SER A 170 15.73 28.58 -12.29
C SER A 170 17.00 29.30 -12.70
#